data_911ba40bbfbdbb622251997c9b58df0a
#
_entry.id   911ba40bbfbdbb622251997c9b58df0a
#
_cell.length_a   1.000
_cell.length_b   1.000
_cell.length_c   1.000
_cell.angle_alpha   90.00
_cell.angle_beta   90.00
_cell.angle_gamma   90.00
#
_symmetry.space_group_name_H-M   'P 1'
#
loop_
_entity.id
_entity.type
_entity.pdbx_description
1 polymer ?
#
loop_
_entity_poly.entity_id
_entity_poly.type
_entity_poly.pdbx_seq_one_letter_code
_entity_poly.pdbx_strand_id
1 'polypeptide(L)'
;MQESKEQRVHGVFEKISKNYDQMNSVISFQQHKKWREKTMRIMDVKEGAKALDVCCGTADWTIALAKAAGKNGEIKGLDFSKNMLSVGQQKVKNGGFSQIELLHGNAMELPFDDDTFDYVTIGFGLRNVPDYLTVLKEMRRVVKPGGQVVCLETSQPEMFGFRQAYFMYFKYIMPFFGKLFAKSYKEYSWLQESAREFPGMKELAGLFEEAGLKNVKYHSFTGGVAATHIGWK
;
A
#
# COMPACT_ATOMS: atom_id res chain seq x y z
N MET A 1 -21.39 3.45 21.44
CA MET A 1 -20.95 4.09 20.17
C MET A 1 -20.16 3.06 19.38
N GLN A 2 -20.53 2.84 18.12
CA GLN A 2 -19.77 1.95 17.23
C GLN A 2 -18.45 2.63 16.88
N GLU A 3 -17.34 1.91 17.02
CA GLU A 3 -16.00 2.37 16.65
C GLU A 3 -15.96 2.68 15.15
N SER A 4 -15.45 3.85 14.75
CA SER A 4 -15.34 4.19 13.33
C SER A 4 -14.32 3.28 12.64
N LYS A 5 -14.44 3.09 11.30
CA LYS A 5 -13.45 2.34 10.50
C LYS A 5 -12.03 2.85 10.77
N GLU A 6 -11.86 4.16 10.81
CA GLU A 6 -10.59 4.83 11.05
C GLU A 6 -9.98 4.49 12.43
N GLN A 7 -10.79 4.57 13.50
CA GLN A 7 -10.35 4.22 14.85
C GLN A 7 -9.95 2.75 14.96
N ARG A 8 -10.73 1.85 14.37
CA ARG A 8 -10.43 0.42 14.33
C ARG A 8 -9.12 0.14 13.60
N VAL A 9 -8.95 0.73 12.41
CA VAL A 9 -7.74 0.60 11.59
C VAL A 9 -6.51 1.12 12.34
N HIS A 10 -6.62 2.31 12.95
CA HIS A 10 -5.54 2.89 13.75
C HIS A 10 -5.13 1.94 14.89
N GLY A 11 -6.10 1.45 15.66
CA GLY A 11 -5.83 0.51 16.76
C GLY A 11 -5.16 -0.79 16.31
N VAL A 12 -5.50 -1.31 15.12
CA VAL A 12 -4.86 -2.49 14.54
C VAL A 12 -3.39 -2.23 14.24
N PHE A 13 -3.07 -1.18 13.47
CA PHE A 13 -1.70 -0.91 13.01
C PHE A 13 -0.77 -0.47 14.15
N GLU A 14 -1.27 0.27 15.13
CA GLU A 14 -0.49 0.61 16.34
C GLU A 14 -0.02 -0.64 17.09
N LYS A 15 -0.86 -1.66 17.21
CA LYS A 15 -0.53 -2.90 17.94
C LYS A 15 0.42 -3.83 17.18
N ILE A 16 0.26 -3.96 15.86
CA ILE A 16 1.01 -4.95 15.07
C ILE A 16 2.34 -4.43 14.54
N SER A 17 2.63 -3.14 14.67
CA SER A 17 3.76 -2.44 14.03
C SER A 17 5.10 -3.17 14.15
N LYS A 18 5.45 -3.69 15.33
CA LYS A 18 6.72 -4.38 15.59
C LYS A 18 6.86 -5.71 14.82
N ASN A 19 5.75 -6.41 14.57
CA ASN A 19 5.75 -7.72 13.92
C ASN A 19 5.17 -7.67 12.51
N TYR A 20 4.81 -6.47 12.02
CA TYR A 20 4.09 -6.26 10.76
C TYR A 20 4.79 -6.89 9.56
N ASP A 21 6.08 -6.63 9.39
CA ASP A 21 6.84 -7.15 8.24
C ASP A 21 6.99 -8.67 8.26
N GLN A 22 7.23 -9.24 9.45
CA GLN A 22 7.31 -10.68 9.62
C GLN A 22 5.96 -11.32 9.33
N MET A 23 4.90 -10.74 9.83
CA MET A 23 3.52 -11.19 9.64
C MET A 23 3.12 -11.17 8.16
N ASN A 24 3.36 -10.07 7.45
CA ASN A 24 3.11 -9.98 6.03
C ASN A 24 3.92 -11.00 5.23
N SER A 25 5.16 -11.25 5.64
CA SER A 25 6.02 -12.26 5.00
C SER A 25 5.45 -13.68 5.13
N VAL A 26 4.91 -14.03 6.29
CA VAL A 26 4.27 -15.32 6.53
C VAL A 26 2.95 -15.43 5.77
N ILE A 27 2.04 -14.45 5.93
CA ILE A 27 0.69 -14.48 5.34
C ILE A 27 0.74 -14.51 3.81
N SER A 28 1.64 -13.76 3.20
CA SER A 28 1.76 -13.68 1.74
C SER A 28 2.75 -14.68 1.16
N PHE A 29 3.37 -15.55 1.97
CA PHE A 29 4.50 -16.40 1.55
C PHE A 29 5.57 -15.57 0.82
N GLN A 30 5.87 -14.37 1.37
CA GLN A 30 6.79 -13.36 0.81
C GLN A 30 6.40 -12.84 -0.59
N GLN A 31 5.21 -13.18 -1.11
CA GLN A 31 4.79 -12.72 -2.44
C GLN A 31 4.66 -11.18 -2.50
N HIS A 32 4.27 -10.51 -1.40
CA HIS A 32 4.18 -9.05 -1.33
C HIS A 32 5.50 -8.36 -1.75
N LYS A 33 6.66 -8.94 -1.45
CA LYS A 33 7.98 -8.43 -1.88
C LYS A 33 8.14 -8.55 -3.39
N LYS A 34 7.82 -9.73 -3.95
CA LYS A 34 7.89 -9.98 -5.41
C LYS A 34 6.91 -9.11 -6.18
N TRP A 35 5.70 -8.88 -5.64
CA TRP A 35 4.73 -7.98 -6.27
C TRP A 35 5.26 -6.54 -6.30
N ARG A 36 5.81 -6.05 -5.18
CA ARG A 36 6.45 -4.72 -5.11
C ARG A 36 7.63 -4.58 -6.09
N GLU A 37 8.52 -5.58 -6.15
CA GLU A 37 9.63 -5.58 -7.11
C GLU A 37 9.15 -5.52 -8.56
N LYS A 38 8.10 -6.29 -8.91
CA LYS A 38 7.50 -6.23 -10.25
C LYS A 38 6.86 -4.87 -10.52
N THR A 39 6.14 -4.32 -9.54
CA THR A 39 5.55 -2.98 -9.64
C THR A 39 6.63 -1.92 -9.86
N MET A 40 7.73 -1.95 -9.10
CA MET A 40 8.85 -1.03 -9.29
C MET A 40 9.46 -1.12 -10.71
N ARG A 41 9.56 -2.33 -11.29
CA ARG A 41 10.03 -2.49 -12.67
C ARG A 41 9.06 -1.89 -13.69
N ILE A 42 7.74 -2.02 -13.47
CA ILE A 42 6.72 -1.45 -14.34
C ILE A 42 6.70 0.08 -14.26
N MET A 43 6.91 0.64 -13.07
CA MET A 43 6.98 2.08 -12.83
C MET A 43 8.16 2.74 -13.53
N ASP A 44 9.30 2.04 -13.64
CA ASP A 44 10.54 2.55 -14.24
C ASP A 44 10.96 3.90 -13.63
N VAL A 45 11.06 3.92 -12.28
CA VAL A 45 11.40 5.13 -11.52
C VAL A 45 12.74 5.68 -11.96
N LYS A 46 12.76 6.95 -12.35
CA LYS A 46 13.96 7.61 -12.86
C LYS A 46 14.91 8.07 -11.74
N GLU A 47 16.20 8.09 -12.04
CA GLU A 47 17.20 8.64 -11.12
C GLU A 47 16.92 10.13 -10.85
N GLY A 48 17.08 10.56 -9.60
CA GLY A 48 16.77 11.92 -9.16
C GLY A 48 15.30 12.22 -8.96
N ALA A 49 14.39 11.26 -9.12
CA ALA A 49 12.96 11.47 -9.00
C ALA A 49 12.51 11.91 -7.60
N LYS A 50 11.46 12.72 -7.55
CA LYS A 50 10.70 13.03 -6.34
C LYS A 50 9.52 12.08 -6.22
N ALA A 51 9.42 11.33 -5.13
CA ALA A 51 8.34 10.38 -4.94
C ALA A 51 7.71 10.46 -3.54
N LEU A 52 6.41 10.19 -3.48
CA LEU A 52 5.63 10.08 -2.26
C LEU A 52 5.08 8.66 -2.13
N ASP A 53 5.28 8.05 -0.95
CA ASP A 53 4.67 6.78 -0.56
C ASP A 53 3.59 7.05 0.48
N VAL A 54 2.33 6.94 0.08
CA VAL A 54 1.15 7.18 0.92
C VAL A 54 0.79 5.91 1.68
N CYS A 55 0.48 6.01 2.96
CA CYS A 55 0.32 4.87 3.87
C CYS A 55 1.58 3.99 3.88
N CYS A 56 2.75 4.63 4.05
CA CYS A 56 4.06 4.00 3.88
C CYS A 56 4.38 2.92 4.93
N GLY A 57 3.65 2.87 6.03
CA GLY A 57 3.82 1.90 7.11
C GLY A 57 5.25 1.88 7.66
N THR A 58 5.90 0.73 7.56
CA THR A 58 7.28 0.52 7.98
C THR A 58 8.32 0.91 6.92
N ALA A 59 7.94 1.71 5.93
CA ALA A 59 8.77 2.30 4.88
C ALA A 59 9.41 1.31 3.88
N ASP A 60 8.89 0.12 3.73
CA ASP A 60 9.43 -0.87 2.80
C ASP A 60 9.39 -0.41 1.33
N TRP A 61 8.28 0.20 0.89
CA TRP A 61 8.18 0.73 -0.48
C TRP A 61 8.90 2.06 -0.62
N THR A 62 8.84 2.91 0.39
CA THR A 62 9.60 4.15 0.48
C THR A 62 11.10 3.91 0.25
N ILE A 63 11.67 2.86 0.89
CA ILE A 63 13.06 2.43 0.69
C ILE A 63 13.30 1.91 -0.74
N ALA A 64 12.35 1.19 -1.32
CA ALA A 64 12.47 0.73 -2.70
C ALA A 64 12.50 1.89 -3.70
N LEU A 65 11.65 2.91 -3.49
CA LEU A 65 11.66 4.16 -4.27
C LEU A 65 13.00 4.90 -4.14
N ALA A 66 13.53 5.01 -2.92
CA ALA A 66 14.81 5.67 -2.68
C ALA A 66 15.98 4.96 -3.35
N LYS A 67 15.98 3.63 -3.39
CA LYS A 67 16.98 2.84 -4.11
C LYS A 67 16.91 3.07 -5.62
N ALA A 68 15.72 3.19 -6.19
CA ALA A 68 15.52 3.42 -7.61
C ALA A 68 15.86 4.86 -8.01
N ALA A 69 15.44 5.85 -7.22
CA ALA A 69 15.71 7.25 -7.47
C ALA A 69 17.18 7.66 -7.19
N GLY A 70 17.95 6.81 -6.51
CA GLY A 70 19.34 7.09 -6.17
C GLY A 70 19.52 8.18 -5.11
N LYS A 71 20.77 8.60 -4.90
CA LYS A 71 21.12 9.58 -3.85
C LYS A 71 20.56 10.99 -4.10
N ASN A 72 20.33 11.32 -5.36
CA ASN A 72 19.79 12.62 -5.79
C ASN A 72 18.24 12.67 -5.76
N GLY A 73 17.57 11.55 -5.45
CA GLY A 73 16.12 11.50 -5.29
C GLY A 73 15.66 12.19 -4.01
N GLU A 74 14.40 12.59 -3.99
CA GLU A 74 13.71 13.13 -2.81
C GLU A 74 12.48 12.27 -2.54
N ILE A 75 12.51 11.50 -1.44
CA ILE A 75 11.46 10.52 -1.17
C ILE A 75 10.76 10.88 0.15
N LYS A 76 9.46 11.06 0.08
CA LYS A 76 8.61 11.25 1.25
C LYS A 76 7.80 9.98 1.50
N GLY A 77 7.66 9.58 2.76
CA GLY A 77 6.71 8.58 3.20
C GLY A 77 5.74 9.19 4.17
N LEU A 78 4.43 8.98 3.99
CA LEU A 78 3.40 9.50 4.89
C LEU A 78 2.58 8.34 5.45
N ASP A 79 2.40 8.32 6.77
CA ASP A 79 1.53 7.36 7.44
C ASP A 79 0.85 8.00 8.65
N PHE A 80 -0.34 7.49 9.02
CA PHE A 80 -1.08 8.00 10.18
C PHE A 80 -0.72 7.28 11.49
N SER A 81 0.02 6.16 11.43
CA SER A 81 0.47 5.41 12.61
C SER A 81 1.90 5.80 13.00
N LYS A 82 2.03 6.43 14.16
CA LYS A 82 3.34 6.81 14.70
C LYS A 82 4.22 5.61 15.01
N ASN A 83 3.62 4.48 15.43
CA ASN A 83 4.36 3.27 15.71
C ASN A 83 4.94 2.64 14.43
N MET A 84 4.18 2.64 13.33
CA MET A 84 4.67 2.19 12.03
C MET A 84 5.83 3.07 11.54
N LEU A 85 5.66 4.40 11.62
CA LEU A 85 6.71 5.36 11.26
C LEU A 85 7.97 5.19 12.10
N SER A 86 7.84 4.89 13.40
CA SER A 86 9.01 4.65 14.28
C SER A 86 9.84 3.44 13.79
N VAL A 87 9.18 2.36 13.38
CA VAL A 87 9.86 1.20 12.77
C VAL A 87 10.51 1.60 11.44
N GLY A 88 9.78 2.34 10.60
CA GLY A 88 10.28 2.84 9.32
C GLY A 88 11.51 3.72 9.48
N GLN A 89 11.49 4.67 10.43
CA GLN A 89 12.62 5.55 10.73
C GLN A 89 13.89 4.77 11.11
N GLN A 90 13.75 3.70 11.91
CA GLN A 90 14.88 2.84 12.25
C GLN A 90 15.45 2.13 11.02
N LYS A 91 14.59 1.62 10.12
CA LYS A 91 15.02 1.00 8.86
C LYS A 91 15.75 2.00 7.95
N VAL A 92 15.18 3.21 7.79
CA VAL A 92 15.77 4.29 6.98
C VAL A 92 17.15 4.67 7.52
N LYS A 93 17.26 4.88 8.84
CA LYS A 93 18.53 5.20 9.51
C LYS A 93 19.56 4.10 9.34
N ASN A 94 19.18 2.84 9.61
CA ASN A 94 20.07 1.69 9.51
C ASN A 94 20.54 1.42 8.07
N GLY A 95 19.70 1.77 7.08
CA GLY A 95 20.01 1.66 5.66
C GLY A 95 20.79 2.84 5.09
N GLY A 96 21.01 3.91 5.85
CA GLY A 96 21.75 5.11 5.42
C GLY A 96 21.04 5.92 4.33
N PHE A 97 19.71 5.90 4.28
CA PHE A 97 18.90 6.60 3.26
C PHE A 97 18.62 8.05 3.69
N SER A 98 19.59 8.95 3.48
CA SER A 98 19.46 10.38 3.82
C SER A 98 18.43 11.14 2.97
N GLN A 99 18.07 10.61 1.80
CA GLN A 99 17.09 11.18 0.88
C GLN A 99 15.63 10.84 1.24
N ILE A 100 15.39 10.09 2.33
CA ILE A 100 14.04 9.74 2.80
C ILE A 100 13.64 10.61 3.98
N GLU A 101 12.44 11.17 3.92
CA GLU A 101 11.75 11.79 5.05
C GLU A 101 10.41 11.08 5.30
N LEU A 102 10.16 10.69 6.55
CA LEU A 102 8.91 10.07 6.99
C LEU A 102 8.08 11.06 7.81
N LEU A 103 6.81 11.23 7.42
CA LEU A 103 5.89 12.22 7.97
C LEU A 103 4.64 11.53 8.54
N HIS A 104 4.18 12.07 9.65
CA HIS A 104 2.87 11.68 10.20
C HIS A 104 1.79 12.54 9.56
N GLY A 105 0.75 11.90 8.96
CA GLY A 105 -0.32 12.62 8.29
C GLY A 105 -1.47 11.73 7.84
N ASN A 106 -2.51 12.38 7.31
CA ASN A 106 -3.70 11.72 6.79
C ASN A 106 -3.64 11.63 5.26
N ALA A 107 -3.84 10.44 4.71
CA ALA A 107 -3.88 10.21 3.27
C ALA A 107 -5.04 10.93 2.56
N MET A 108 -6.09 11.29 3.29
CA MET A 108 -7.25 12.01 2.75
C MET A 108 -7.02 13.53 2.66
N GLU A 109 -5.92 14.05 3.22
CA GLU A 109 -5.53 15.46 3.20
C GLU A 109 -4.00 15.52 3.22
N LEU A 110 -3.37 15.37 2.05
CA LEU A 110 -1.92 15.32 1.92
C LEU A 110 -1.30 16.71 2.15
N PRO A 111 -0.32 16.87 3.08
CA PRO A 111 0.27 18.16 3.43
C PRO A 111 1.34 18.59 2.42
N PHE A 112 1.03 18.50 1.14
CA PHE A 112 1.94 18.85 0.05
C PHE A 112 1.23 19.71 -0.97
N ASP A 113 1.98 20.59 -1.65
CA ASP A 113 1.49 21.39 -2.74
C ASP A 113 1.11 20.54 -3.96
N ASP A 114 0.27 21.09 -4.83
CA ASP A 114 -0.06 20.49 -6.12
C ASP A 114 1.22 20.27 -6.95
N ASP A 115 1.20 19.28 -7.82
CA ASP A 115 2.25 19.08 -8.83
C ASP A 115 3.68 18.95 -8.27
N THR A 116 3.83 18.32 -7.10
CA THR A 116 5.11 18.22 -6.38
C THR A 116 5.93 17.00 -6.77
N PHE A 117 5.29 15.83 -6.95
CA PHE A 117 5.96 14.55 -7.09
C PHE A 117 5.89 13.99 -8.52
N ASP A 118 6.94 13.29 -8.94
CA ASP A 118 6.97 12.56 -10.20
C ASP A 118 6.21 11.23 -10.09
N TYR A 119 6.25 10.61 -8.91
CA TYR A 119 5.56 9.35 -8.57
C TYR A 119 4.86 9.46 -7.22
N VAL A 120 3.62 8.99 -7.15
CA VAL A 120 2.88 8.86 -5.89
C VAL A 120 2.37 7.44 -5.78
N THR A 121 2.78 6.72 -4.72
CA THR A 121 2.47 5.31 -4.51
C THR A 121 1.60 5.09 -3.29
N ILE A 122 0.80 4.01 -3.30
CA ILE A 122 0.13 3.46 -2.13
C ILE A 122 0.17 1.94 -2.20
N GLY A 123 0.74 1.28 -1.17
CA GLY A 123 0.90 -0.17 -1.13
C GLY A 123 0.20 -0.83 0.05
N PHE A 124 -0.82 -1.65 -0.23
CA PHE A 124 -1.60 -2.37 0.79
C PHE A 124 -2.24 -1.45 1.85
N GLY A 125 -2.37 -0.16 1.52
CA GLY A 125 -2.91 0.88 2.38
C GLY A 125 -4.32 1.33 1.97
N LEU A 126 -4.63 1.36 0.67
CA LEU A 126 -5.86 1.95 0.15
C LEU A 126 -7.12 1.27 0.71
N ARG A 127 -7.14 -0.06 0.88
CA ARG A 127 -8.28 -0.78 1.46
C ARG A 127 -8.63 -0.36 2.89
N ASN A 128 -7.70 0.28 3.58
CA ASN A 128 -7.84 0.67 4.99
C ASN A 128 -8.34 2.11 5.17
N VAL A 129 -8.31 2.95 4.13
CA VAL A 129 -8.79 4.33 4.23
C VAL A 129 -10.32 4.40 4.23
N PRO A 130 -10.92 5.45 4.80
CA PRO A 130 -12.37 5.64 4.81
C PRO A 130 -12.97 5.81 3.41
N ASP A 131 -12.33 6.63 2.56
CA ASP A 131 -12.79 6.97 1.21
C ASP A 131 -11.66 6.85 0.19
N TYR A 132 -11.77 5.86 -0.70
CA TYR A 132 -10.78 5.56 -1.73
C TYR A 132 -10.65 6.69 -2.75
N LEU A 133 -11.79 7.25 -3.17
CA LEU A 133 -11.82 8.29 -4.20
C LEU A 133 -11.14 9.58 -3.72
N THR A 134 -11.38 9.98 -2.48
CA THR A 134 -10.72 11.14 -1.86
C THR A 134 -9.21 10.97 -1.83
N VAL A 135 -8.71 9.79 -1.41
CA VAL A 135 -7.27 9.52 -1.41
C VAL A 135 -6.69 9.53 -2.81
N LEU A 136 -7.35 8.93 -3.80
CA LEU A 136 -6.89 8.94 -5.19
C LEU A 136 -6.88 10.36 -5.79
N LYS A 137 -7.84 11.21 -5.44
CA LYS A 137 -7.86 12.63 -5.84
C LYS A 137 -6.71 13.41 -5.21
N GLU A 138 -6.41 13.19 -3.94
CA GLU A 138 -5.26 13.80 -3.27
C GLU A 138 -3.92 13.33 -3.90
N MET A 139 -3.78 12.02 -4.14
CA MET A 139 -2.60 11.50 -4.84
C MET A 139 -2.45 12.14 -6.24
N ARG A 140 -3.57 12.28 -6.98
CA ARG A 140 -3.56 12.98 -8.28
C ARG A 140 -3.24 14.48 -8.13
N ARG A 141 -3.71 15.14 -7.09
CA ARG A 141 -3.44 16.56 -6.84
C ARG A 141 -1.94 16.80 -6.72
N VAL A 142 -1.27 16.03 -5.89
CA VAL A 142 0.16 16.24 -5.57
C VAL A 142 1.12 15.66 -6.60
N VAL A 143 0.68 14.77 -7.50
CA VAL A 143 1.51 14.30 -8.60
C VAL A 143 1.56 15.35 -9.72
N LYS A 144 2.73 15.51 -10.37
CA LYS A 144 2.96 16.42 -11.50
C LYS A 144 2.18 15.99 -12.74
N PRO A 145 1.87 16.92 -13.66
CA PRO A 145 1.42 16.56 -15.00
C PRO A 145 2.38 15.58 -15.68
N GLY A 146 1.85 14.47 -16.20
CA GLY A 146 2.64 13.36 -16.75
C GLY A 146 3.27 12.41 -15.72
N GLY A 147 3.17 12.72 -14.42
CA GLY A 147 3.60 11.83 -13.35
C GLY A 147 2.63 10.66 -13.11
N GLN A 148 3.07 9.68 -12.34
CA GLN A 148 2.37 8.43 -12.10
C GLN A 148 1.76 8.35 -10.71
N VAL A 149 0.48 7.94 -10.64
CA VAL A 149 -0.17 7.44 -9.41
C VAL A 149 -0.23 5.93 -9.49
N VAL A 150 0.29 5.25 -8.48
CA VAL A 150 0.43 3.78 -8.47
C VAL A 150 -0.15 3.18 -7.19
N CYS A 151 -1.05 2.22 -7.34
CA CYS A 151 -1.60 1.44 -6.23
C CYS A 151 -1.25 -0.04 -6.41
N LEU A 152 -0.55 -0.61 -5.43
CA LEU A 152 -0.37 -2.07 -5.31
C LEU A 152 -1.26 -2.56 -4.17
N GLU A 153 -2.26 -3.39 -4.49
CA GLU A 153 -3.22 -3.83 -3.48
C GLU A 153 -3.65 -5.29 -3.70
N THR A 154 -4.20 -5.89 -2.65
CA THR A 154 -4.89 -7.17 -2.77
C THR A 154 -6.08 -7.02 -3.72
N SER A 155 -6.39 -8.06 -4.46
CA SER A 155 -7.52 -8.09 -5.38
C SER A 155 -8.23 -9.43 -5.30
N GLN A 156 -9.31 -9.57 -6.05
CA GLN A 156 -10.08 -10.81 -6.07
C GLN A 156 -9.67 -11.65 -7.27
N PRO A 157 -9.24 -12.92 -7.05
CA PRO A 157 -8.95 -13.82 -8.15
C PRO A 157 -10.17 -13.99 -9.07
N GLU A 158 -9.98 -13.77 -10.37
CA GLU A 158 -11.05 -13.93 -11.36
C GLU A 158 -11.12 -15.35 -11.91
N MET A 159 -10.02 -16.12 -11.85
CA MET A 159 -9.94 -17.46 -12.41
C MET A 159 -10.74 -18.47 -11.58
N PHE A 160 -11.73 -19.09 -12.22
CA PHE A 160 -12.55 -20.14 -11.61
C PHE A 160 -11.65 -21.29 -11.12
N GLY A 161 -11.94 -21.87 -9.98
CA GLY A 161 -11.11 -22.89 -9.33
C GLY A 161 -10.01 -22.31 -8.44
N PHE A 162 -9.18 -21.41 -8.94
CA PHE A 162 -8.18 -20.72 -8.13
C PHE A 162 -8.85 -19.80 -7.09
N ARG A 163 -9.91 -19.10 -7.46
CA ARG A 163 -10.73 -18.30 -6.54
C ARG A 163 -11.28 -19.15 -5.38
N GLN A 164 -11.76 -20.35 -5.69
CA GLN A 164 -12.29 -21.27 -4.66
C GLN A 164 -11.18 -21.75 -3.71
N ALA A 165 -10.04 -22.16 -4.26
CA ALA A 165 -8.88 -22.57 -3.47
C ALA A 165 -8.35 -21.45 -2.59
N TYR A 166 -8.31 -20.21 -3.10
CA TYR A 166 -7.92 -19.02 -2.36
C TYR A 166 -8.85 -18.74 -1.18
N PHE A 167 -10.18 -18.78 -1.40
CA PHE A 167 -11.14 -18.60 -0.31
C PHE A 167 -11.12 -19.75 0.71
N MET A 168 -10.86 -21.00 0.30
CA MET A 168 -10.67 -22.11 1.20
C MET A 168 -9.42 -21.92 2.07
N TYR A 169 -8.31 -21.46 1.48
CA TYR A 169 -7.09 -21.10 2.21
C TYR A 169 -7.38 -20.05 3.29
N PHE A 170 -8.05 -18.97 2.93
CA PHE A 170 -8.42 -17.90 3.87
C PHE A 170 -9.40 -18.38 4.95
N LYS A 171 -10.33 -19.26 4.62
CA LYS A 171 -11.35 -19.75 5.56
C LYS A 171 -10.79 -20.76 6.56
N TYR A 172 -9.89 -21.63 6.15
CA TYR A 172 -9.46 -22.77 6.98
C TYR A 172 -8.01 -22.67 7.44
N ILE A 173 -7.10 -22.16 6.63
CA ILE A 173 -5.67 -22.16 6.91
C ILE A 173 -5.25 -20.88 7.66
N MET A 174 -5.75 -19.73 7.26
CA MET A 174 -5.42 -18.45 7.90
C MET A 174 -5.82 -18.38 9.38
N PRO A 175 -7.01 -18.87 9.83
CA PRO A 175 -7.35 -18.90 11.25
C PRO A 175 -6.41 -19.78 12.08
N PHE A 176 -5.84 -20.85 11.49
CA PHE A 176 -4.84 -21.69 12.13
C PHE A 176 -3.55 -20.93 12.40
N PHE A 177 -3.06 -20.17 11.43
CA PHE A 177 -1.92 -19.26 11.63
C PHE A 177 -2.26 -18.13 12.63
N GLY A 178 -3.47 -17.58 12.61
CA GLY A 178 -3.95 -16.61 13.60
C GLY A 178 -3.92 -17.15 15.03
N LYS A 179 -4.22 -18.43 15.24
CA LYS A 179 -4.10 -19.11 16.55
C LYS A 179 -2.65 -19.35 16.94
N LEU A 180 -1.78 -19.69 16.01
CA LEU A 180 -0.36 -19.95 16.26
C LEU A 180 0.40 -18.66 16.64
N PHE A 181 0.01 -17.53 16.10
CA PHE A 181 0.51 -16.20 16.43
C PHE A 181 -0.38 -15.47 17.46
N ALA A 182 -1.03 -16.19 18.31
CA ALA A 182 -2.22 -16.08 19.14
C ALA A 182 -2.39 -14.88 20.08
N LYS A 183 -1.82 -13.72 19.81
CA LYS A 183 -2.20 -12.47 20.52
C LYS A 183 -2.96 -11.44 19.64
N SER A 184 -3.17 -11.74 18.36
CA SER A 184 -3.64 -10.77 17.36
C SER A 184 -4.80 -11.27 16.47
N TYR A 185 -5.67 -12.14 16.96
CA TYR A 185 -6.78 -12.71 16.16
C TYR A 185 -7.71 -11.62 15.56
N LYS A 186 -8.01 -10.58 16.32
CA LYS A 186 -8.87 -9.47 15.87
C LYS A 186 -8.22 -8.66 14.73
N GLU A 187 -6.93 -8.46 14.79
CA GLU A 187 -6.15 -7.74 13.81
C GLU A 187 -6.06 -8.54 12.49
N TYR A 188 -5.95 -9.88 12.59
CA TYR A 188 -5.97 -10.76 11.41
C TYR A 188 -7.36 -10.83 10.73
N SER A 189 -8.44 -10.82 11.50
CA SER A 189 -9.79 -10.80 10.94
C SER A 189 -10.04 -9.53 10.13
N TRP A 190 -9.50 -8.38 10.56
CA TRP A 190 -9.57 -7.14 9.81
C TRP A 190 -8.86 -7.22 8.45
N LEU A 191 -7.66 -7.82 8.39
CA LEU A 191 -6.93 -7.98 7.14
C LEU A 191 -7.71 -8.83 6.11
N GLN A 192 -8.44 -9.84 6.57
CA GLN A 192 -9.30 -10.65 5.72
C GLN A 192 -10.55 -9.89 5.27
N GLU A 193 -11.23 -9.24 6.20
CA GLU A 193 -12.45 -8.47 5.96
C GLU A 193 -12.19 -7.35 4.94
N SER A 194 -11.17 -6.52 5.19
CA SER A 194 -10.79 -5.43 4.30
C SER A 194 -10.38 -5.90 2.90
N ALA A 195 -9.65 -7.01 2.78
CA ALA A 195 -9.27 -7.57 1.48
C ALA A 195 -10.46 -8.14 0.70
N ARG A 196 -11.48 -8.67 1.40
CA ARG A 196 -12.69 -9.22 0.78
C ARG A 196 -13.63 -8.13 0.27
N GLU A 197 -13.70 -7.00 0.97
CA GLU A 197 -14.57 -5.87 0.65
C GLU A 197 -13.93 -4.90 -0.35
N PHE A 198 -12.63 -5.04 -0.62
CA PHE A 198 -11.92 -4.15 -1.53
C PHE A 198 -12.34 -4.36 -2.98
N PRO A 199 -12.44 -3.28 -3.79
CA PRO A 199 -12.84 -3.34 -5.19
C PRO A 199 -12.00 -4.32 -6.02
N GLY A 200 -12.64 -4.95 -7.00
CA GLY A 200 -11.95 -5.73 -8.03
C GLY A 200 -11.12 -4.84 -8.96
N MET A 201 -10.25 -5.47 -9.78
CA MET A 201 -9.31 -4.72 -10.64
C MET A 201 -9.99 -3.70 -11.56
N LYS A 202 -11.10 -4.06 -12.21
CA LYS A 202 -11.84 -3.16 -13.10
C LYS A 202 -12.50 -2.00 -12.35
N GLU A 203 -13.07 -2.30 -11.19
CA GLU A 203 -13.73 -1.30 -10.36
C GLU A 203 -12.71 -0.29 -9.81
N LEU A 204 -11.54 -0.75 -9.35
CA LEU A 204 -10.47 0.13 -8.91
C LEU A 204 -9.92 0.98 -10.06
N ALA A 205 -9.80 0.41 -11.28
CA ALA A 205 -9.44 1.20 -12.46
C ALA A 205 -10.45 2.31 -12.75
N GLY A 206 -11.76 2.03 -12.61
CA GLY A 206 -12.81 3.05 -12.70
C GLY A 206 -12.68 4.16 -11.67
N LEU A 207 -12.31 3.84 -10.42
CA LEU A 207 -12.04 4.85 -9.38
C LEU A 207 -10.83 5.73 -9.71
N PHE A 208 -9.79 5.17 -10.35
CA PHE A 208 -8.65 5.95 -10.87
C PHE A 208 -9.11 6.95 -11.94
N GLU A 209 -9.94 6.51 -12.89
CA GLU A 209 -10.51 7.37 -13.93
C GLU A 209 -11.43 8.45 -13.34
N GLU A 210 -12.27 8.09 -12.37
CA GLU A 210 -13.15 9.02 -11.65
C GLU A 210 -12.34 10.07 -10.84
N ALA A 211 -11.18 9.68 -10.31
CA ALA A 211 -10.23 10.62 -9.70
C ALA A 211 -9.58 11.58 -10.71
N GLY A 212 -9.81 11.37 -12.03
CA GLY A 212 -9.28 12.17 -13.13
C GLY A 212 -7.91 11.74 -13.64
N LEU A 213 -7.45 10.53 -13.28
CA LEU A 213 -6.25 9.92 -13.84
C LEU A 213 -6.53 9.36 -15.23
N LYS A 214 -5.54 9.42 -16.11
CA LYS A 214 -5.65 9.02 -17.53
C LYS A 214 -4.81 7.78 -17.80
N ASN A 215 -5.08 7.12 -18.95
CA ASN A 215 -4.32 5.96 -19.42
C ASN A 215 -4.21 4.84 -18.38
N VAL A 216 -5.23 4.65 -17.56
CA VAL A 216 -5.22 3.70 -16.46
C VAL A 216 -4.97 2.28 -16.95
N LYS A 217 -3.96 1.63 -16.38
CA LYS A 217 -3.58 0.24 -16.65
C LYS A 217 -3.50 -0.52 -15.34
N TYR A 218 -3.77 -1.82 -15.40
CA TYR A 218 -3.52 -2.69 -14.25
C TYR A 218 -2.83 -3.99 -14.68
N HIS A 219 -2.03 -4.53 -13.76
CA HIS A 219 -1.28 -5.78 -13.92
C HIS A 219 -1.60 -6.71 -12.76
N SER A 220 -2.17 -7.86 -13.04
CA SER A 220 -2.50 -8.86 -12.01
C SER A 220 -1.29 -9.71 -11.65
N PHE A 221 -1.22 -10.10 -10.39
CA PHE A 221 -0.20 -10.99 -9.85
C PHE A 221 -0.84 -12.21 -9.21
N THR A 222 -0.15 -13.35 -9.30
CA THR A 222 -0.54 -14.59 -8.62
C THR A 222 -2.02 -14.94 -8.87
N GLY A 223 -2.45 -15.00 -10.14
CA GLY A 223 -3.83 -15.35 -10.50
C GLY A 223 -4.89 -14.34 -10.06
N GLY A 224 -4.52 -13.07 -9.81
CA GLY A 224 -5.44 -12.01 -9.38
C GLY A 224 -5.53 -11.80 -7.87
N VAL A 225 -4.66 -12.44 -7.07
CA VAL A 225 -4.59 -12.21 -5.59
C VAL A 225 -4.14 -10.80 -5.25
N ALA A 226 -3.29 -10.22 -6.09
CA ALA A 226 -2.90 -8.82 -6.01
C ALA A 226 -2.83 -8.21 -7.39
N ALA A 227 -2.94 -6.89 -7.45
CA ALA A 227 -2.81 -6.15 -8.70
C ALA A 227 -2.12 -4.80 -8.46
N THR A 228 -1.38 -4.36 -9.45
CA THR A 228 -0.89 -2.98 -9.54
C THR A 228 -1.75 -2.21 -10.52
N HIS A 229 -2.22 -1.03 -10.10
CA HIS A 229 -2.89 -0.04 -10.94
C HIS A 229 -1.98 1.15 -11.13
N ILE A 230 -1.89 1.66 -12.33
CA ILE A 230 -1.10 2.85 -12.70
C ILE A 230 -1.98 3.77 -13.52
N GLY A 231 -2.04 5.04 -13.13
CA GLY A 231 -2.68 6.09 -13.89
C GLY A 231 -1.78 7.34 -13.95
N TRP A 232 -1.97 8.18 -14.94
CA TRP A 232 -1.18 9.40 -15.15
C TRP A 232 -2.05 10.64 -14.99
N LYS A 233 -1.48 11.71 -14.42
CA LYS A 233 -2.12 13.03 -14.40
C LYS A 233 -2.08 13.72 -15.75
#